data_1d2cc43833c746364304b2476988711a
#
_entry.id   1d2cc43833c746364304b2476988711a
#
_cell.length_a   1.000
_cell.length_b   1.000
_cell.length_c   1.000
_cell.angle_alpha   90.00
_cell.angle_beta   90.00
_cell.angle_gamma   90.00
#
_symmetry.space_group_name_H-M   'P 1'
#
loop_
_entity.id
_entity.type
_entity.pdbx_description
1 polymer ?
#
loop_
_entity_poly.entity_id
_entity_poly.type
_entity_poly.pdbx_seq_one_letter_code
_entity_poly.pdbx_strand_id
1 'polypeptide(L)'
;MSRRLCPLMSHAAFVTAAVLLCLTSYLVAQTFHSAPASAAEIKNPYAGNAQAAAGGKKLYAQNCAQCHGNNLQGMGPAPTLLGPSTKNAKPGELFWFITNGNLNNGMPSWSQLPKQQRWQIVTFLESKNSADKQ
;
A
#
# COMPACT_ATOMS: atom_id res chain seq x y z
N MET A 1 -37.69 57.07 5.61
CA MET A 1 -36.94 56.51 4.46
C MET A 1 -35.79 55.67 4.98
N SER A 2 -35.99 54.37 5.19
CA SER A 2 -34.97 53.43 5.70
C SER A 2 -34.41 52.67 4.51
N ARG A 3 -33.15 52.89 4.16
CA ARG A 3 -32.38 52.13 3.18
C ARG A 3 -31.87 50.85 3.86
N ARG A 4 -32.43 49.71 3.48
CA ARG A 4 -31.88 48.40 3.83
C ARG A 4 -30.64 48.15 2.96
N LEU A 5 -29.46 48.18 3.58
CA LEU A 5 -28.26 47.66 2.93
C LEU A 5 -28.33 46.12 2.94
N CYS A 6 -28.47 45.53 1.76
CA CYS A 6 -28.19 44.13 1.56
C CYS A 6 -26.66 43.89 1.70
N PRO A 7 -26.22 42.93 2.54
CA PRO A 7 -24.80 42.54 2.52
C PRO A 7 -24.58 41.67 1.28
N LEU A 8 -23.85 42.21 0.30
CA LEU A 8 -23.20 41.39 -0.72
C LEU A 8 -22.14 40.52 0.01
N MET A 9 -22.55 39.39 0.57
CA MET A 9 -21.59 38.39 1.04
C MET A 9 -20.93 37.79 -0.20
N SER A 10 -19.66 38.18 -0.33
CA SER A 10 -18.75 37.92 -1.43
C SER A 10 -18.67 36.43 -1.74
N HIS A 11 -19.09 36.01 -2.92
CA HIS A 11 -18.90 34.67 -3.49
C HIS A 11 -17.40 34.27 -3.49
N ALA A 12 -16.50 35.24 -3.39
CA ALA A 12 -15.06 35.04 -3.28
C ALA A 12 -14.67 34.27 -2.00
N ALA A 13 -15.36 34.51 -0.87
CA ALA A 13 -15.03 33.81 0.39
C ALA A 13 -15.41 32.32 0.35
N PHE A 14 -16.48 31.94 -0.34
CA PHE A 14 -16.88 30.54 -0.49
C PHE A 14 -15.98 29.77 -1.46
N VAL A 15 -15.52 30.42 -2.53
CA VAL A 15 -14.63 29.82 -3.52
C VAL A 15 -13.25 29.56 -2.89
N THR A 16 -12.71 30.48 -2.10
CA THR A 16 -11.41 30.29 -1.43
C THR A 16 -11.46 29.19 -0.37
N ALA A 17 -12.55 29.07 0.40
CA ALA A 17 -12.74 28.01 1.36
C ALA A 17 -12.83 26.62 0.70
N ALA A 18 -13.56 26.51 -0.42
CA ALA A 18 -13.70 25.25 -1.17
C ALA A 18 -12.37 24.81 -1.80
N VAL A 19 -11.57 25.74 -2.32
CA VAL A 19 -10.25 25.44 -2.88
C VAL A 19 -9.25 24.99 -1.79
N LEU A 20 -9.27 25.62 -0.60
CA LEU A 20 -8.44 25.19 0.52
C LEU A 20 -8.82 23.78 1.04
N LEU A 21 -10.12 23.47 1.10
CA LEU A 21 -10.58 22.12 1.49
C LEU A 21 -10.17 21.06 0.46
N CYS A 22 -10.22 21.35 -0.84
CA CYS A 22 -9.75 20.44 -1.87
C CYS A 22 -8.22 20.19 -1.79
N LEU A 23 -7.43 21.22 -1.51
CA LEU A 23 -5.97 21.08 -1.39
C LEU A 23 -5.54 20.23 -0.19
N THR A 24 -6.28 20.27 0.92
CA THR A 24 -5.99 19.42 2.08
C THR A 24 -6.28 17.94 1.82
N SER A 25 -7.26 17.63 0.97
CA SER A 25 -7.59 16.25 0.60
C SER A 25 -6.52 15.59 -0.29
N TYR A 26 -5.79 16.35 -1.09
CA TYR A 26 -4.71 15.84 -1.93
C TYR A 26 -3.45 15.46 -1.14
N LEU A 27 -3.20 16.07 0.03
CA LEU A 27 -2.01 15.81 0.84
C LEU A 27 -2.07 14.49 1.63
N VAL A 28 -3.26 13.95 1.89
CA VAL A 28 -3.43 12.70 2.66
C VAL A 28 -3.24 11.45 1.79
N ALA A 29 -3.41 11.55 0.47
CA ALA A 29 -3.32 10.41 -0.44
C ALA A 29 -1.89 9.96 -0.75
N GLN A 30 -0.86 10.75 -0.42
CA GLN A 30 0.53 10.47 -0.80
C GLN A 30 1.35 9.71 0.25
N THR A 31 0.83 9.44 1.43
CA THR A 31 1.60 8.82 2.52
C THR A 31 1.66 7.29 2.47
N PHE A 32 0.99 6.63 1.52
CA PHE A 32 0.93 5.16 1.45
C PHE A 32 1.85 4.50 0.41
N HIS A 33 2.50 5.26 -0.47
CA HIS A 33 3.43 4.71 -1.46
C HIS A 33 4.83 5.32 -1.31
N SER A 34 5.64 4.76 -0.41
CA SER A 34 7.05 5.13 -0.28
C SER A 34 7.96 4.41 -1.29
N ALA A 35 7.44 3.47 -2.06
CA ALA A 35 8.22 2.84 -3.11
C ALA A 35 8.46 3.84 -4.26
N PRO A 36 9.70 3.95 -4.78
CA PRO A 36 9.98 4.82 -5.91
C PRO A 36 9.23 4.33 -7.16
N ALA A 37 8.86 5.26 -8.05
CA ALA A 37 8.11 4.94 -9.28
C ALA A 37 8.80 3.86 -10.14
N SER A 38 10.14 3.84 -10.15
CA SER A 38 10.92 2.80 -10.83
C SER A 38 10.69 1.39 -10.30
N ALA A 39 10.26 1.24 -9.05
CA ALA A 39 9.92 -0.07 -8.50
C ALA A 39 8.69 -0.67 -9.18
N ALA A 40 7.72 0.15 -9.58
CA ALA A 40 6.51 -0.30 -10.28
C ALA A 40 6.78 -0.98 -11.63
N GLU A 41 7.91 -0.62 -12.27
CA GLU A 41 8.32 -1.18 -13.57
C GLU A 41 8.93 -2.58 -13.44
N ILE A 42 9.30 -3.01 -12.25
CA ILE A 42 9.96 -4.29 -12.02
C ILE A 42 8.90 -5.41 -12.01
N LYS A 43 9.01 -6.31 -12.98
CA LYS A 43 8.11 -7.46 -13.08
C LYS A 43 8.55 -8.59 -12.16
N ASN A 44 7.59 -9.34 -11.64
CA ASN A 44 7.87 -10.56 -10.88
C ASN A 44 8.32 -11.68 -11.83
N PRO A 45 9.55 -12.20 -11.69
CA PRO A 45 10.05 -13.29 -12.55
C PRO A 45 9.35 -14.64 -12.30
N TYR A 46 8.59 -14.75 -11.19
CA TYR A 46 7.84 -15.96 -10.80
C TYR A 46 6.32 -15.76 -10.86
N ALA A 47 5.83 -14.74 -11.58
CA ALA A 47 4.40 -14.48 -11.68
C ALA A 47 3.64 -15.73 -12.18
N GLY A 48 2.58 -16.12 -11.48
CA GLY A 48 1.77 -17.30 -11.81
C GLY A 48 2.41 -18.66 -11.49
N ASN A 49 3.64 -18.69 -10.98
CA ASN A 49 4.31 -19.94 -10.64
C ASN A 49 3.81 -20.51 -9.29
N ALA A 50 3.03 -21.59 -9.35
CA ALA A 50 2.43 -22.23 -8.18
C ALA A 50 3.46 -22.77 -7.18
N GLN A 51 4.60 -23.28 -7.66
CA GLN A 51 5.66 -23.80 -6.79
C GLN A 51 6.38 -22.64 -6.07
N ALA A 52 6.63 -21.53 -6.75
CA ALA A 52 7.17 -20.33 -6.13
C ALA A 52 6.20 -19.76 -5.08
N ALA A 53 4.90 -19.74 -5.36
CA ALA A 53 3.88 -19.32 -4.40
C ALA A 53 3.84 -20.24 -3.16
N ALA A 54 3.96 -21.56 -3.33
CA ALA A 54 4.01 -22.52 -2.22
C ALA A 54 5.29 -22.31 -1.36
N GLY A 55 6.44 -22.06 -1.98
CA GLY A 55 7.67 -21.67 -1.30
C GLY A 55 7.51 -20.36 -0.53
N GLY A 56 6.92 -19.35 -1.18
CA GLY A 56 6.62 -18.06 -0.60
C GLY A 56 5.68 -18.13 0.60
N LYS A 57 4.68 -19.02 0.59
CA LYS A 57 3.80 -19.27 1.74
C LYS A 57 4.60 -19.73 2.97
N LYS A 58 5.57 -20.64 2.79
CA LYS A 58 6.41 -21.11 3.88
C LYS A 58 7.29 -20.00 4.44
N LEU A 59 7.92 -19.21 3.54
CA LEU A 59 8.74 -18.06 3.93
C LEU A 59 7.92 -16.98 4.64
N TYR A 60 6.71 -16.71 4.18
CA TYR A 60 5.77 -15.81 4.83
C TYR A 60 5.45 -16.26 6.26
N ALA A 61 5.13 -17.54 6.45
CA ALA A 61 4.82 -18.09 7.77
C ALA A 61 5.98 -17.94 8.76
N GLN A 62 7.21 -18.05 8.27
CA GLN A 62 8.42 -17.96 9.09
C GLN A 62 8.81 -16.53 9.44
N ASN A 63 8.58 -15.57 8.53
CA ASN A 63 9.18 -14.25 8.63
C ASN A 63 8.16 -13.10 8.79
N CYS A 64 6.92 -13.30 8.35
CA CYS A 64 5.95 -12.22 8.22
C CYS A 64 4.70 -12.43 9.08
N ALA A 65 4.29 -13.68 9.30
CA ALA A 65 3.04 -14.04 9.94
C ALA A 65 2.93 -13.55 11.39
N GLN A 66 4.06 -13.38 12.08
CA GLN A 66 4.08 -12.86 13.46
C GLN A 66 3.44 -11.47 13.56
N CYS A 67 3.61 -10.63 12.53
CA CYS A 67 3.02 -9.28 12.48
C CYS A 67 1.77 -9.22 11.60
N HIS A 68 1.80 -9.88 10.44
CA HIS A 68 0.70 -9.77 9.46
C HIS A 68 -0.38 -10.85 9.61
N GLY A 69 -0.24 -11.76 10.59
CA GLY A 69 -1.17 -12.86 10.84
C GLY A 69 -1.03 -14.03 9.87
N ASN A 70 -1.38 -15.23 10.31
CA ASN A 70 -1.27 -16.45 9.50
C ASN A 70 -2.16 -16.42 8.25
N ASN A 71 -3.26 -15.65 8.29
CA ASN A 71 -4.22 -15.49 7.21
C ASN A 71 -4.12 -14.11 6.54
N LEU A 72 -2.98 -13.40 6.65
CA LEU A 72 -2.75 -12.09 6.04
C LEU A 72 -3.65 -10.97 6.60
N GLN A 73 -4.37 -11.20 7.70
CA GLN A 73 -5.39 -10.30 8.25
C GLN A 73 -4.81 -9.04 8.92
N GLY A 74 -3.50 -9.02 9.21
CA GLY A 74 -2.86 -8.00 10.04
C GLY A 74 -3.05 -8.27 11.53
N MET A 75 -2.15 -7.71 12.36
CA MET A 75 -2.22 -7.78 13.82
C MET A 75 -1.66 -6.49 14.44
N GLY A 76 -2.37 -5.92 15.42
CA GLY A 76 -1.95 -4.68 16.07
C GLY A 76 -1.72 -3.55 15.05
N PRO A 77 -0.53 -2.92 15.02
CA PRO A 77 -0.23 -1.85 14.06
C PRO A 77 0.06 -2.35 12.63
N ALA A 78 0.34 -3.66 12.47
CA ALA A 78 0.64 -4.21 11.16
C ALA A 78 -0.64 -4.34 10.31
N PRO A 79 -0.66 -3.77 9.08
CA PRO A 79 -1.86 -3.77 8.26
C PRO A 79 -2.18 -5.16 7.71
N THR A 80 -3.46 -5.35 7.35
CA THR A 80 -3.88 -6.48 6.52
C THR A 80 -3.18 -6.45 5.16
N LEU A 81 -2.76 -7.61 4.68
CA LEU A 81 -2.21 -7.78 3.32
C LEU A 81 -3.27 -8.26 2.30
N LEU A 82 -4.54 -8.32 2.73
CA LEU A 82 -5.69 -8.59 1.86
C LEU A 82 -6.42 -7.30 1.44
N GLY A 83 -5.93 -6.15 1.90
CA GLY A 83 -6.55 -4.85 1.63
C GLY A 83 -6.16 -4.25 0.27
N PRO A 84 -6.83 -3.13 -0.09
CA PRO A 84 -6.60 -2.45 -1.37
C PRO A 84 -5.14 -2.05 -1.60
N SER A 85 -4.42 -1.64 -0.55
CA SER A 85 -3.01 -1.22 -0.67
C SER A 85 -2.13 -2.33 -1.23
N THR A 86 -2.30 -3.58 -0.77
CA THR A 86 -1.54 -4.73 -1.29
C THR A 86 -2.10 -5.23 -2.63
N LYS A 87 -3.44 -5.23 -2.78
CA LYS A 87 -4.09 -5.70 -4.01
C LYS A 87 -3.79 -4.81 -5.22
N ASN A 88 -3.62 -3.51 -5.01
CA ASN A 88 -3.35 -2.54 -6.08
C ASN A 88 -1.86 -2.29 -6.30
N ALA A 89 -1.00 -2.71 -5.37
CA ALA A 89 0.44 -2.57 -5.50
C ALA A 89 0.98 -3.40 -6.68
N LYS A 90 1.90 -2.82 -7.43
CA LYS A 90 2.64 -3.56 -8.46
C LYS A 90 3.62 -4.54 -7.80
N PRO A 91 3.94 -5.66 -8.46
CA PRO A 91 4.85 -6.67 -7.90
C PRO A 91 6.19 -6.10 -7.41
N GLY A 92 6.77 -5.20 -8.19
CA GLY A 92 8.03 -4.57 -7.84
C GLY A 92 7.95 -3.62 -6.64
N GLU A 93 6.79 -2.99 -6.39
CA GLU A 93 6.55 -2.19 -5.19
C GLU A 93 6.51 -3.09 -3.95
N LEU A 94 5.82 -4.23 -4.01
CA LEU A 94 5.80 -5.22 -2.93
C LEU A 94 7.22 -5.75 -2.65
N PHE A 95 7.97 -6.05 -3.70
CA PHE A 95 9.36 -6.47 -3.59
C PHE A 95 10.23 -5.40 -2.94
N TRP A 96 10.02 -4.13 -3.29
CA TRP A 96 10.73 -2.99 -2.71
C TRP A 96 10.44 -2.88 -1.21
N PHE A 97 9.16 -2.95 -0.78
CA PHE A 97 8.79 -2.91 0.63
C PHE A 97 9.38 -4.07 1.42
N ILE A 98 9.32 -5.29 0.91
CA ILE A 98 9.96 -6.44 1.56
C ILE A 98 11.46 -6.21 1.69
N THR A 99 12.10 -5.66 0.66
CA THR A 99 13.54 -5.42 0.67
C THR A 99 13.96 -4.35 1.65
N ASN A 100 13.27 -3.21 1.65
CA ASN A 100 13.69 -2.01 2.40
C ASN A 100 13.00 -1.88 3.76
N GLY A 101 11.86 -2.53 3.94
CA GLY A 101 11.02 -2.34 5.10
C GLY A 101 10.28 -1.00 5.09
N ASN A 102 9.67 -0.69 6.21
CA ASN A 102 9.03 0.58 6.53
C ASN A 102 9.21 0.82 8.04
N LEU A 103 10.41 1.19 8.45
CA LEU A 103 10.80 1.31 9.86
C LEU A 103 9.94 2.31 10.62
N ASN A 104 9.50 3.39 9.97
CA ASN A 104 8.61 4.38 10.58
C ASN A 104 7.27 3.78 11.02
N ASN A 105 6.84 2.69 10.37
CA ASN A 105 5.63 1.93 10.68
C ASN A 105 5.94 0.55 11.29
N GLY A 106 7.17 0.33 11.77
CA GLY A 106 7.57 -0.89 12.48
C GLY A 106 7.88 -2.11 11.60
N MET A 107 7.88 -1.98 10.26
CA MET A 107 8.24 -3.08 9.36
C MET A 107 9.76 -3.11 9.12
N PRO A 108 10.49 -4.17 9.54
CA PRO A 108 11.93 -4.27 9.30
C PRO A 108 12.24 -4.54 7.81
N SER A 109 13.49 -4.25 7.42
CA SER A 109 14.05 -4.68 6.14
C SER A 109 14.27 -6.20 6.12
N TRP A 110 13.94 -6.82 5.00
CA TRP A 110 14.20 -8.25 4.75
C TRP A 110 15.25 -8.45 3.65
N SER A 111 16.17 -7.48 3.49
CA SER A 111 17.25 -7.56 2.50
C SER A 111 18.20 -8.74 2.71
N GLN A 112 18.28 -9.29 3.94
CA GLN A 112 19.05 -10.48 4.28
C GLN A 112 18.50 -11.77 3.66
N LEU A 113 17.21 -11.82 3.31
CA LEU A 113 16.69 -12.93 2.54
C LEU A 113 17.21 -12.88 1.10
N PRO A 114 17.58 -14.02 0.50
CA PRO A 114 17.97 -14.09 -0.91
C PRO A 114 16.90 -13.43 -1.82
N LYS A 115 17.33 -12.77 -2.88
CA LYS A 115 16.44 -12.10 -3.84
C LYS A 115 15.30 -13.01 -4.33
N GLN A 116 15.63 -14.28 -4.62
CA GLN A 116 14.65 -15.29 -5.03
C GLN A 116 13.56 -15.50 -3.98
N GLN A 117 13.93 -15.62 -2.70
CA GLN A 117 12.98 -15.85 -1.62
C GLN A 117 12.03 -14.68 -1.43
N ARG A 118 12.52 -13.44 -1.54
CA ARG A 118 11.68 -12.23 -1.50
C ARG A 118 10.66 -12.23 -2.64
N TRP A 119 11.06 -12.62 -3.86
CA TRP A 119 10.14 -12.77 -4.99
C TRP A 119 9.13 -13.90 -4.78
N GLN A 120 9.52 -15.00 -4.16
CA GLN A 120 8.57 -16.06 -3.80
C GLN A 120 7.49 -15.57 -2.83
N ILE A 121 7.86 -14.74 -1.84
CA ILE A 121 6.89 -14.10 -0.95
C ILE A 121 5.93 -13.20 -1.75
N VAL A 122 6.43 -12.37 -2.66
CA VAL A 122 5.59 -11.55 -3.56
C VAL A 122 4.63 -12.44 -4.36
N THR A 123 5.12 -13.53 -4.96
CA THR A 123 4.31 -14.47 -5.74
C THR A 123 3.19 -15.10 -4.89
N PHE A 124 3.47 -15.41 -3.63
CA PHE A 124 2.45 -15.88 -2.70
C PHE A 124 1.37 -14.82 -2.44
N LEU A 125 1.74 -13.57 -2.19
CA LEU A 125 0.80 -12.46 -1.99
C LEU A 125 -0.08 -12.23 -3.22
N GLU A 126 0.51 -12.22 -4.41
CA GLU A 126 -0.21 -12.11 -5.68
C GLU A 126 -1.23 -13.24 -5.87
N SER A 127 -0.86 -14.49 -5.51
CA SER A 127 -1.74 -15.65 -5.62
C SER A 127 -3.01 -15.52 -4.76
N LYS A 128 -2.91 -14.83 -3.61
CA LYS A 128 -4.06 -14.56 -2.74
C LYS A 128 -4.97 -13.47 -3.30
N ASN A 129 -4.38 -12.45 -3.90
CA ASN A 129 -5.12 -11.34 -4.50
C ASN A 129 -5.85 -11.74 -5.79
N SER A 130 -5.36 -12.76 -6.50
CA SER A 130 -5.98 -13.27 -7.72
C SER A 130 -7.18 -14.18 -7.44
N ALA A 131 -7.19 -14.90 -6.32
CA ALA A 131 -8.28 -15.79 -5.94
C ALA A 131 -9.59 -15.04 -5.63
N ASP A 132 -9.51 -13.78 -5.19
CA ASP A 132 -10.69 -12.96 -4.88
C ASP A 132 -11.34 -12.32 -6.15
N LYS A 133 -10.80 -12.55 -7.35
CA LYS A 133 -11.30 -11.98 -8.61
C LYS A 133 -12.12 -12.97 -9.43
N GLN A 134 -12.36 -14.18 -8.94
CA GLN A 134 -13.21 -15.20 -9.53
C GLN A 134 -14.54 -15.29 -8.77
#